data_3d0fd8e1af061ca21db358a445d4a4d3
#
_entry.id   3d0fd8e1af061ca21db358a445d4a4d3
#
_cell.length_a   1.000
_cell.length_b   1.000
_cell.length_c   1.000
_cell.angle_alpha   90.00
_cell.angle_beta   90.00
_cell.angle_gamma   90.00
#
_symmetry.space_group_name_H-M   'P 1'
#
loop_
_entity.id
_entity.type
_entity.pdbx_description
1 polymer ?
#
loop_
_entity_poly.entity_id
_entity_poly.type
_entity_poly.pdbx_seq_one_letter_code
_entity_poly.pdbx_strand_id
1 'polypeptide(L)'
;MADENNTGDEQFTPDGSMEPLSPQEADTTDYGLMDTGERIQRKDLQQEMRESYLAYALSVIVERALPDVRDGMKPVHRRVIYAMYDGGYRPDRGYNKCSRVVGDVMGKYHPHGDSAIYDTLVRMAQSWSMRNMLVDGQGNFGSPGDDPAAAMRYTECR
;
A
#
# COMPACT_ATOMS: atom_id res chain seq x y z
N MET A 1 -22.76 -53.64 19.25
CA MET A 1 -23.89 -53.08 19.96
C MET A 1 -23.73 -51.59 19.88
N ALA A 2 -24.52 -51.12 19.01
CA ALA A 2 -25.32 -49.91 18.92
C ALA A 2 -24.52 -48.58 18.81
N ASP A 3 -24.38 -48.18 17.57
CA ASP A 3 -24.18 -46.82 17.09
C ASP A 3 -25.43 -46.01 17.42
N GLU A 4 -25.26 -44.83 17.99
CA GLU A 4 -26.28 -43.80 17.97
C GLU A 4 -25.76 -42.59 17.17
N ASN A 5 -26.23 -42.51 15.93
CA ASN A 5 -26.20 -41.33 15.06
C ASN A 5 -26.99 -40.19 15.71
N ASN A 6 -26.30 -39.11 16.02
CA ASN A 6 -26.95 -37.83 16.28
C ASN A 6 -26.99 -37.02 14.97
N THR A 7 -28.06 -37.18 14.20
CA THR A 7 -28.42 -36.31 13.09
C THR A 7 -29.08 -35.05 13.64
N GLY A 8 -28.33 -33.96 13.67
CA GLY A 8 -28.89 -32.63 13.93
C GLY A 8 -29.92 -32.26 12.85
N ASP A 9 -31.15 -32.13 13.25
CA ASP A 9 -32.26 -31.66 12.42
C ASP A 9 -32.04 -30.18 12.07
N GLU A 10 -31.60 -29.91 10.84
CA GLU A 10 -31.64 -28.55 10.25
C GLU A 10 -33.10 -28.20 9.97
N GLN A 11 -33.68 -27.32 10.76
CA GLN A 11 -35.01 -26.75 10.51
C GLN A 11 -34.95 -25.75 9.36
N PHE A 12 -35.31 -26.23 8.17
CA PHE A 12 -35.54 -25.39 6.98
C PHE A 12 -36.98 -24.83 7.03
N THR A 13 -37.10 -23.50 6.87
CA THR A 13 -38.41 -22.88 6.66
C THR A 13 -38.90 -23.08 5.20
N PRO A 14 -40.23 -23.12 4.94
CA PRO A 14 -40.79 -23.45 3.62
C PRO A 14 -40.46 -22.46 2.50
N ASP A 15 -39.95 -21.29 2.79
CA ASP A 15 -39.63 -20.23 1.82
C ASP A 15 -38.13 -20.13 1.49
N GLY A 16 -37.28 -20.97 2.09
CA GLY A 16 -35.83 -20.97 1.79
C GLY A 16 -35.04 -19.80 2.35
N SER A 17 -35.61 -18.97 3.21
CA SER A 17 -34.90 -17.89 3.89
C SER A 17 -34.25 -18.38 5.19
N MET A 18 -32.96 -18.09 5.37
CA MET A 18 -32.28 -18.30 6.66
C MET A 18 -32.74 -17.22 7.65
N GLU A 19 -33.34 -17.63 8.77
CA GLU A 19 -33.53 -16.71 9.88
C GLU A 19 -32.17 -16.26 10.44
N PRO A 20 -31.96 -14.97 10.69
CA PRO A 20 -30.75 -14.52 11.35
C PRO A 20 -30.73 -15.08 12.79
N LEU A 21 -29.67 -15.83 13.12
CA LEU A 21 -29.42 -16.33 14.46
C LEU A 21 -29.56 -15.21 15.49
N SER A 22 -30.37 -15.45 16.52
CA SER A 22 -30.59 -14.48 17.58
C SER A 22 -29.28 -14.19 18.33
N PRO A 23 -29.05 -12.97 18.83
CA PRO A 23 -27.81 -12.57 19.50
C PRO A 23 -27.50 -13.30 20.82
N GLN A 24 -28.31 -14.26 21.24
CA GLN A 24 -28.22 -14.89 22.57
C GLN A 24 -27.47 -16.22 22.61
N GLU A 25 -27.04 -16.78 21.49
CA GLU A 25 -26.25 -18.03 21.45
C GLU A 25 -24.80 -17.80 20.99
N ALA A 26 -24.20 -16.67 21.33
CA ALA A 26 -22.76 -16.51 21.24
C ALA A 26 -22.14 -17.41 22.32
N ASP A 27 -21.50 -18.50 21.86
CA ASP A 27 -20.73 -19.44 22.62
C ASP A 27 -19.84 -18.74 23.67
N THR A 28 -20.20 -18.93 24.96
CA THR A 28 -19.40 -18.48 26.10
C THR A 28 -18.32 -19.50 26.43
N THR A 29 -17.55 -19.95 25.42
CA THR A 29 -16.37 -20.78 25.68
C THR A 29 -15.35 -19.91 26.41
N ASP A 30 -15.29 -20.08 27.71
CA ASP A 30 -14.25 -19.49 28.57
C ASP A 30 -12.90 -20.13 28.21
N TYR A 31 -12.22 -19.56 27.24
CA TYR A 31 -10.81 -19.87 27.05
C TYR A 31 -10.08 -19.26 28.24
N GLY A 32 -9.75 -20.08 29.24
CA GLY A 32 -9.01 -19.69 30.43
C GLY A 32 -7.74 -18.93 30.11
N LEU A 33 -7.89 -17.66 29.81
CA LEU A 33 -6.80 -16.73 29.61
C LEU A 33 -6.18 -16.48 31.00
N MET A 34 -4.89 -16.76 31.12
CA MET A 34 -4.11 -16.37 32.29
C MET A 34 -4.35 -14.89 32.58
N ASP A 35 -4.72 -14.57 33.80
CA ASP A 35 -4.87 -13.20 34.26
C ASP A 35 -3.48 -12.51 34.20
N THR A 36 -3.22 -11.83 33.10
CA THR A 36 -1.99 -11.07 32.89
C THR A 36 -2.06 -9.69 33.54
N GLY A 37 -3.14 -9.38 34.26
CA GLY A 37 -3.39 -8.05 34.82
C GLY A 37 -3.75 -6.98 33.77
N GLU A 38 -3.81 -7.36 32.49
CA GLU A 38 -4.19 -6.47 31.40
C GLU A 38 -5.73 -6.41 31.28
N ARG A 39 -6.24 -5.20 31.07
CA ARG A 39 -7.67 -4.96 30.89
C ARG A 39 -8.10 -5.41 29.48
N ILE A 40 -8.54 -6.65 29.35
CA ILE A 40 -9.04 -7.21 28.08
C ILE A 40 -10.42 -6.60 27.79
N GLN A 41 -10.55 -5.94 26.64
CA GLN A 41 -11.82 -5.45 26.12
C GLN A 41 -12.30 -6.39 25.01
N ARG A 42 -13.55 -6.89 25.16
CA ARG A 42 -14.19 -7.66 24.08
C ARG A 42 -14.67 -6.69 23.01
N LYS A 43 -14.25 -6.91 21.76
CA LYS A 43 -14.71 -6.18 20.58
C LYS A 43 -15.33 -7.15 19.59
N ASP A 44 -16.40 -6.72 18.94
CA ASP A 44 -16.95 -7.46 17.81
C ASP A 44 -15.96 -7.43 16.64
N LEU A 45 -15.59 -8.61 16.15
CA LEU A 45 -14.64 -8.76 15.07
C LEU A 45 -15.08 -8.05 13.77
N GLN A 46 -16.38 -8.13 13.44
CA GLN A 46 -16.90 -7.48 12.23
C GLN A 46 -16.78 -5.97 12.32
N GLN A 47 -17.11 -5.40 13.47
CA GLN A 47 -17.01 -3.96 13.69
C GLN A 47 -15.55 -3.51 13.65
N GLU A 48 -14.66 -4.21 14.34
CA GLU A 48 -13.23 -3.88 14.35
C GLU A 48 -12.61 -3.95 12.95
N MET A 49 -12.92 -4.99 12.20
CA MET A 49 -12.45 -5.10 10.81
C MET A 49 -12.97 -3.97 9.93
N ARG A 50 -14.26 -3.64 10.05
CA ARG A 50 -14.87 -2.57 9.27
C ARG A 50 -14.23 -1.22 9.56
N GLU A 51 -14.05 -0.88 10.83
CA GLU A 51 -13.42 0.37 11.27
C GLU A 51 -11.96 0.43 10.83
N SER A 52 -11.20 -0.65 11.00
CA SER A 52 -9.80 -0.75 10.59
C SER A 52 -9.64 -0.63 9.06
N TYR A 53 -10.51 -1.28 8.27
CA TYR A 53 -10.50 -1.15 6.82
C TYR A 53 -10.84 0.26 6.35
N LEU A 54 -11.81 0.91 6.97
CA LEU A 54 -12.17 2.30 6.65
C LEU A 54 -11.02 3.25 6.98
N ALA A 55 -10.42 3.11 8.16
CA ALA A 55 -9.27 3.92 8.56
C ALA A 55 -8.08 3.74 7.60
N TYR A 56 -7.77 2.49 7.24
CA TYR A 56 -6.73 2.18 6.27
C TYR A 56 -7.03 2.77 4.88
N ALA A 57 -8.25 2.58 4.37
CA ALA A 57 -8.65 3.11 3.07
C ALA A 57 -8.57 4.64 3.02
N LEU A 58 -9.02 5.32 4.07
CA LEU A 58 -8.92 6.77 4.18
C LEU A 58 -7.46 7.24 4.23
N SER A 59 -6.60 6.58 4.99
CA SER A 59 -5.18 6.93 5.05
C SER A 59 -4.50 6.79 3.69
N VAL A 60 -4.79 5.70 2.96
CA VAL A 60 -4.25 5.50 1.60
C VAL A 60 -4.74 6.57 0.63
N ILE A 61 -6.00 6.95 0.69
CA ILE A 61 -6.56 7.98 -0.19
C ILE A 61 -5.92 9.34 0.11
N VAL A 62 -5.96 9.78 1.37
CA VAL A 62 -5.55 11.14 1.76
C VAL A 62 -4.03 11.30 1.75
N GLU A 63 -3.28 10.31 2.25
CA GLU A 63 -1.84 10.44 2.47
C GLU A 63 -0.97 9.88 1.34
N ARG A 64 -1.56 9.13 0.41
CA ARG A 64 -0.77 8.44 -0.62
C ARG A 64 -1.29 8.62 -2.05
N ALA A 65 -2.61 8.49 -2.26
CA ALA A 65 -3.17 8.41 -3.61
C ALA A 65 -3.45 9.79 -4.23
N LEU A 66 -3.92 10.75 -3.43
CA LEU A 66 -4.28 12.07 -3.93
C LEU A 66 -3.04 12.97 -4.12
N PRO A 67 -2.94 13.64 -5.28
CA PRO A 67 -1.92 14.67 -5.49
C PRO A 67 -2.26 15.95 -4.71
N ASP A 68 -1.23 16.68 -4.30
CA ASP A 68 -1.39 17.99 -3.67
C ASP A 68 -1.96 19.01 -4.70
N VAL A 69 -2.99 19.74 -4.30
CA VAL A 69 -3.66 20.71 -5.17
C VAL A 69 -2.73 21.85 -5.63
N ARG A 70 -1.67 22.15 -4.88
CA ARG A 70 -0.74 23.26 -5.16
C ARG A 70 0.22 22.94 -6.29
N ASP A 71 0.72 21.71 -6.36
CA ASP A 71 1.79 21.31 -7.29
C ASP A 71 1.53 19.99 -8.04
N GLY A 72 0.42 19.31 -7.74
CA GLY A 72 0.07 18.05 -8.37
C GLY A 72 0.95 16.87 -7.95
N MET A 73 1.79 17.02 -6.92
CA MET A 73 2.72 15.97 -6.49
C MET A 73 2.09 15.08 -5.43
N LYS A 74 2.26 13.77 -5.61
CA LYS A 74 2.01 12.80 -4.56
C LYS A 74 3.20 12.77 -3.58
N PRO A 75 3.02 12.27 -2.35
CA PRO A 75 4.11 12.21 -1.37
C PRO A 75 5.37 11.50 -1.87
N VAL A 76 5.23 10.45 -2.68
CA VAL A 76 6.38 9.74 -3.26
C VAL A 76 7.19 10.62 -4.22
N HIS A 77 6.52 11.41 -5.07
CA HIS A 77 7.21 12.35 -5.96
C HIS A 77 8.04 13.37 -5.17
N ARG A 78 7.44 13.92 -4.13
CA ARG A 78 8.10 14.90 -3.25
C ARG A 78 9.32 14.30 -2.55
N ARG A 79 9.21 13.07 -2.06
CA ARG A 79 10.33 12.36 -1.41
C ARG A 79 11.47 12.07 -2.38
N VAL A 80 11.17 11.69 -3.61
CA VAL A 80 12.21 11.49 -4.64
C VAL A 80 12.94 12.79 -4.96
N ILE A 81 12.23 13.88 -5.22
CA ILE A 81 12.83 15.17 -5.52
C ILE A 81 13.63 15.70 -4.33
N TYR A 82 13.09 15.57 -3.12
CA TYR A 82 13.82 15.98 -1.93
C TYR A 82 15.10 15.17 -1.73
N ALA A 83 15.06 13.86 -1.91
CA ALA A 83 16.25 13.02 -1.81
C ALA A 83 17.30 13.38 -2.88
N MET A 84 16.85 13.70 -4.09
CA MET A 84 17.76 14.16 -5.15
C MET A 84 18.40 15.51 -4.80
N TYR A 85 17.62 16.42 -4.21
CA TYR A 85 18.15 17.71 -3.75
C TYR A 85 19.16 17.53 -2.62
N ASP A 86 18.84 16.75 -1.60
CA ASP A 86 19.68 16.48 -0.43
C ASP A 86 20.96 15.71 -0.83
N GLY A 87 20.84 14.74 -1.75
CA GLY A 87 21.98 14.00 -2.31
C GLY A 87 22.83 14.78 -3.32
N GLY A 88 22.43 16.01 -3.66
CA GLY A 88 23.15 16.87 -4.60
C GLY A 88 23.07 16.44 -6.06
N TYR A 89 22.01 15.70 -6.45
CA TYR A 89 21.75 15.31 -7.84
C TYR A 89 21.09 16.47 -8.59
N ARG A 90 21.92 17.45 -8.96
CA ARG A 90 21.47 18.72 -9.55
C ARG A 90 21.77 18.78 -11.05
N PRO A 91 21.02 19.62 -11.81
CA PRO A 91 21.22 19.75 -13.25
C PRO A 91 22.59 20.30 -13.66
N ASP A 92 23.29 20.99 -12.74
CA ASP A 92 24.67 21.50 -12.94
C ASP A 92 25.76 20.45 -12.69
N ARG A 93 25.38 19.24 -12.30
CA ARG A 93 26.30 18.14 -12.00
C ARG A 93 26.13 16.98 -12.99
N GLY A 94 27.09 16.05 -12.96
CA GLY A 94 27.03 14.84 -13.76
C GLY A 94 25.87 13.92 -13.37
N TYR A 95 25.49 13.07 -14.33
CA TYR A 95 24.45 12.06 -14.11
C TYR A 95 24.91 11.00 -13.08
N ASN A 96 23.94 10.47 -12.36
CA ASN A 96 24.12 9.38 -11.40
C ASN A 96 23.19 8.23 -11.74
N LYS A 97 23.61 7.01 -11.42
CA LYS A 97 22.78 5.81 -11.62
C LYS A 97 21.46 5.94 -10.88
N CYS A 98 20.36 5.65 -11.55
CA CYS A 98 19.03 5.66 -10.93
C CYS A 98 18.96 4.71 -9.71
N SER A 99 19.68 3.60 -9.74
CA SER A 99 19.78 2.68 -8.61
C SER A 99 20.31 3.33 -7.33
N ARG A 100 21.24 4.30 -7.46
CA ARG A 100 21.76 5.05 -6.31
C ARG A 100 20.68 5.97 -5.73
N VAL A 101 20.00 6.72 -6.59
CA VAL A 101 18.90 7.60 -6.17
C VAL A 101 17.79 6.80 -5.49
N VAL A 102 17.36 5.68 -6.10
CA VAL A 102 16.35 4.78 -5.53
C VAL A 102 16.79 4.25 -4.16
N GLY A 103 18.05 3.85 -4.01
CA GLY A 103 18.61 3.39 -2.74
C GLY A 103 18.58 4.48 -1.65
N ASP A 104 18.95 5.71 -1.99
CA ASP A 104 18.90 6.85 -1.06
C ASP A 104 17.46 7.17 -0.63
N VAL A 105 16.50 7.14 -1.58
CA VAL A 105 15.08 7.36 -1.29
C VAL A 105 14.53 6.27 -0.37
N MET A 106 14.79 5.00 -0.71
CA MET A 106 14.30 3.87 0.06
C MET A 106 14.89 3.84 1.48
N GLY A 107 16.18 4.10 1.59
CA GLY A 107 16.86 4.02 2.88
C GLY A 107 16.55 5.15 3.86
N LYS A 108 16.19 6.34 3.36
CA LYS A 108 16.05 7.53 4.20
C LYS A 108 14.63 8.07 4.28
N TYR A 109 13.83 7.98 3.22
CA TYR A 109 12.61 8.76 3.10
C TYR A 109 11.34 7.95 2.83
N HIS A 110 11.47 6.77 2.18
CA HIS A 110 10.33 6.03 1.69
C HIS A 110 10.52 4.52 1.85
N PRO A 111 10.11 3.91 3.00
CA PRO A 111 10.33 2.50 3.30
C PRO A 111 9.37 1.58 2.53
N HIS A 112 9.43 1.61 1.20
CA HIS A 112 8.63 0.79 0.29
C HIS A 112 9.53 0.14 -0.76
N GLY A 113 8.97 -0.72 -1.61
CA GLY A 113 9.72 -1.43 -2.64
C GLY A 113 10.42 -0.51 -3.64
N ASP A 114 11.62 -0.90 -4.05
CA ASP A 114 12.48 -0.20 -5.00
C ASP A 114 11.82 0.00 -6.37
N SER A 115 11.06 -0.99 -6.85
CA SER A 115 10.33 -0.92 -8.11
C SER A 115 9.34 0.25 -8.15
N ALA A 116 8.54 0.44 -7.08
CA ALA A 116 7.58 1.54 -7.01
C ALA A 116 8.25 2.92 -7.02
N ILE A 117 9.41 3.04 -6.37
CA ILE A 117 10.22 4.27 -6.36
C ILE A 117 10.80 4.51 -7.75
N TYR A 118 11.35 3.46 -8.38
CA TYR A 118 11.93 3.56 -9.72
C TYR A 118 10.89 3.92 -10.77
N ASP A 119 9.74 3.26 -10.79
CA ASP A 119 8.65 3.59 -11.71
C ASP A 119 8.18 5.04 -11.57
N THR A 120 8.16 5.55 -10.34
CA THR A 120 7.85 6.95 -10.09
C THR A 120 8.91 7.88 -10.67
N LEU A 121 10.19 7.57 -10.46
CA LEU A 121 11.31 8.33 -11.00
C LEU A 121 11.29 8.33 -12.54
N VAL A 122 11.04 7.17 -13.15
CA VAL A 122 10.91 7.01 -14.61
C VAL A 122 9.81 7.92 -15.15
N ARG A 123 8.62 7.93 -14.55
CA ARG A 123 7.52 8.79 -15.00
C ARG A 123 7.86 10.27 -14.92
N MET A 124 8.60 10.70 -13.91
CA MET A 124 9.05 12.10 -13.77
C MET A 124 10.07 12.52 -14.83
N ALA A 125 10.76 11.57 -15.44
CA ALA A 125 11.73 11.80 -16.53
C ALA A 125 11.12 11.67 -17.93
N GLN A 126 9.87 11.19 -18.05
CA GLN A 126 9.19 11.00 -19.34
C GLN A 126 8.49 12.26 -19.82
N SER A 127 8.83 12.76 -21.01
CA SER A 127 8.24 13.96 -21.59
C SER A 127 6.76 13.83 -21.95
N TRP A 128 6.26 12.61 -22.17
CA TRP A 128 4.84 12.35 -22.45
C TRP A 128 4.00 12.11 -21.19
N SER A 129 4.64 11.78 -20.07
CA SER A 129 3.96 11.58 -18.78
C SER A 129 3.81 12.88 -17.99
N MET A 130 4.74 13.80 -18.16
CA MET A 130 4.79 15.05 -17.39
C MET A 130 4.74 16.26 -18.31
N ARG A 131 3.92 17.27 -17.96
CA ARG A 131 3.91 18.55 -18.68
C ARG A 131 5.29 19.22 -18.64
N ASN A 132 5.93 19.23 -17.48
CA ASN A 132 7.30 19.64 -17.29
C ASN A 132 8.05 18.49 -16.63
N MET A 133 9.10 18.02 -17.25
CA MET A 133 9.95 16.97 -16.66
C MET A 133 10.58 17.49 -15.37
N LEU A 134 10.46 16.71 -14.31
CA LEU A 134 11.01 17.04 -13.00
C LEU A 134 12.41 16.39 -12.78
N VAL A 135 12.72 15.39 -13.56
CA VAL A 135 13.98 14.66 -13.52
C VAL A 135 14.55 14.65 -14.93
N ASP A 136 15.83 14.98 -15.06
CA ASP A 136 16.57 14.85 -16.31
C ASP A 136 17.20 13.44 -16.35
N GLY A 137 16.75 12.63 -17.31
CA GLY A 137 17.12 11.22 -17.45
C GLY A 137 18.02 10.98 -18.63
N GLN A 138 19.01 10.08 -18.46
CA GLN A 138 19.88 9.61 -19.53
C GLN A 138 19.79 8.08 -19.65
N GLY A 139 19.52 7.61 -20.86
CA GLY A 139 19.31 6.19 -21.14
C GLY A 139 17.91 5.87 -21.64
N ASN A 140 17.51 4.61 -21.54
CA ASN A 140 16.19 4.17 -21.98
C ASN A 140 15.17 4.27 -20.82
N PHE A 141 14.30 5.26 -20.87
CA PHE A 141 13.17 5.46 -19.93
C PHE A 141 11.84 4.98 -20.51
N GLY A 142 11.86 4.11 -21.51
CA GLY A 142 10.65 3.59 -22.15
C GLY A 142 10.19 4.45 -23.33
N SER A 143 9.04 4.09 -23.90
CA SER A 143 8.39 4.82 -24.99
C SER A 143 6.91 5.01 -24.71
N PRO A 144 6.19 5.87 -25.47
CA PRO A 144 4.72 5.95 -25.38
C PRO A 144 4.00 4.66 -25.77
N GLY A 145 4.70 3.71 -26.40
CA GLY A 145 4.22 2.35 -26.66
C GLY A 145 4.43 1.44 -25.45
N ASP A 146 4.46 0.12 -25.70
CA ASP A 146 4.60 -0.89 -24.65
C ASP A 146 6.05 -1.15 -24.20
N ASP A 147 7.03 -0.36 -24.63
CA ASP A 147 8.42 -0.57 -24.25
C ASP A 147 8.65 -0.08 -22.81
N PRO A 148 9.01 -0.98 -21.88
CA PRO A 148 9.33 -0.59 -20.52
C PRO A 148 10.67 0.15 -20.43
N ALA A 149 10.88 0.90 -19.37
CA ALA A 149 12.17 1.47 -19.06
C ALA A 149 13.21 0.36 -18.78
N ALA A 150 14.47 0.62 -19.13
CA ALA A 150 15.57 -0.27 -18.78
C ALA A 150 15.73 -0.36 -17.26
N ALA A 151 16.34 -1.44 -16.77
CA ALA A 151 16.59 -1.61 -15.34
C ALA A 151 17.43 -0.44 -14.77
N MET A 152 17.10 -0.03 -13.52
CA MET A 152 17.67 1.14 -12.84
C MET A 152 19.21 1.15 -12.74
N ARG A 153 19.86 -0.01 -12.92
CA ARG A 153 21.32 -0.11 -12.96
C ARG A 153 21.93 0.44 -14.25
N TYR A 154 21.15 0.53 -15.33
CA TYR A 154 21.62 1.03 -16.64
C TYR A 154 21.26 2.50 -16.86
N THR A 155 20.13 2.96 -16.35
CA THR A 155 19.65 4.33 -16.50
C THR A 155 20.32 5.28 -15.50
N GLU A 156 20.44 6.53 -15.90
CA GLU A 156 21.06 7.60 -15.10
C GLU A 156 20.11 8.79 -15.02
N CYS A 157 20.23 9.58 -13.94
CA CYS A 157 19.40 10.75 -13.72
C CYS A 157 20.12 11.86 -12.94
N ARG A 158 19.57 13.06 -13.04
CA ARG A 158 19.97 14.24 -12.28
C ARG A 158 18.80 15.22 -12.10
#